data_a1b158866514cdf4592895d5268dd7b9
#
_entry.id   a1b158866514cdf4592895d5268dd7b9
#
_cell.length_a   1.000
_cell.length_b   1.000
_cell.length_c   1.000
_cell.angle_alpha   90.00
_cell.angle_beta   90.00
_cell.angle_gamma   90.00
#
_symmetry.space_group_name_H-M   'P 1'
#
loop_
_entity.id
_entity.type
_entity.pdbx_description
1 polymer ?
#
loop_
_entity_poly.entity_id
_entity_poly.type
_entity_poly.pdbx_seq_one_letter_code
_entity_poly.pdbx_strand_id
1 'polypeptide(L)'
;MPTVTSQVVTQLQRSIARAIFGKEDVIQLALITLLARGHLLIEDVPGVGKTTLAQALAKSFHCTFQRIQFTSDLLPSDVLGVSVYNPESRDFEFRSGPVFANVVLADEINRTTPRTQSALLEAMNEAQVTVDGRTLPLPQPFLVIATQNPVEHHGTYPLPESQLDRFLMRIKMGYPSHETERQILRSRTTDDSAVALEPIADVSDVLAMQETVTRVKVDSSLHDYALEIVNRTRRSDQLALGVSPRGTLMLQRAAQARAFLEGREYCLPDDFKQLAVAVFSHRVVASTRHASLQKKSETTETVLREIVESVRVPL
;
A
#
# COMPACT_ATOMS: atom_id res chain seq x y z
N MET A 1 -3.05 -29.10 -1.64
CA MET A 1 -3.43 -28.36 -0.43
C MET A 1 -4.05 -26.98 -0.74
N PRO A 2 -5.06 -26.88 -1.62
CA PRO A 2 -5.69 -25.58 -1.97
C PRO A 2 -6.78 -25.16 -0.99
N THR A 3 -7.34 -26.07 -0.22
CA THR A 3 -8.56 -25.83 0.59
C THR A 3 -8.33 -25.00 1.87
N VAL A 4 -7.21 -25.13 2.54
CA VAL A 4 -6.95 -24.41 3.81
C VAL A 4 -6.66 -22.94 3.56
N THR A 5 -5.89 -22.62 2.51
CA THR A 5 -5.50 -21.25 2.18
C THR A 5 -6.70 -20.39 1.77
N SER A 6 -7.62 -20.94 0.96
CA SER A 6 -8.84 -20.22 0.53
C SER A 6 -9.79 -19.91 1.69
N GLN A 7 -9.90 -20.81 2.66
CA GLN A 7 -10.73 -20.60 3.86
C GLN A 7 -10.15 -19.50 4.75
N VAL A 8 -8.84 -19.50 4.99
CA VAL A 8 -8.14 -18.48 5.79
C VAL A 8 -8.28 -17.10 5.14
N VAL A 9 -8.08 -16.99 3.83
CA VAL A 9 -8.27 -15.73 3.08
C VAL A 9 -9.69 -15.19 3.23
N THR A 10 -10.70 -16.05 3.07
CA THR A 10 -12.10 -15.65 3.21
C THR A 10 -12.41 -15.19 4.64
N GLN A 11 -11.87 -15.87 5.66
CA GLN A 11 -12.03 -15.47 7.06
C GLN A 11 -11.36 -14.14 7.35
N LEU A 12 -10.15 -13.91 6.82
CA LEU A 12 -9.42 -12.62 6.92
C LEU A 12 -10.23 -11.47 6.34
N GLN A 13 -10.73 -11.62 5.11
CA GLN A 13 -11.55 -10.60 4.47
C GLN A 13 -12.80 -10.29 5.30
N ARG A 14 -13.50 -11.30 5.77
CA ARG A 14 -14.69 -11.13 6.62
C ARG A 14 -14.38 -10.48 7.97
N SER A 15 -13.26 -10.83 8.58
CA SER A 15 -12.84 -10.24 9.85
C SER A 15 -12.55 -8.75 9.68
N ILE A 16 -11.75 -8.39 8.69
CA ILE A 16 -11.41 -6.99 8.40
C ILE A 16 -12.67 -6.20 8.03
N ALA A 17 -13.59 -6.78 7.26
CA ALA A 17 -14.86 -6.15 6.88
C ALA A 17 -15.77 -5.83 8.08
N ARG A 18 -15.62 -6.52 9.22
CA ARG A 18 -16.33 -6.16 10.47
C ARG A 18 -15.81 -4.84 11.08
N ALA A 19 -14.55 -4.48 10.82
CA ALA A 19 -13.98 -3.22 11.28
C ALA A 19 -14.21 -2.07 10.29
N ILE A 20 -14.33 -2.40 8.99
CA ILE A 20 -14.44 -1.42 7.90
C ILE A 20 -15.61 -1.82 7.01
N PHE A 21 -16.74 -1.22 7.26
CA PHE A 21 -17.97 -1.54 6.55
C PHE A 21 -17.97 -1.03 5.10
N GLY A 22 -18.42 -1.88 4.16
CA GLY A 22 -18.69 -1.50 2.77
C GLY A 22 -17.46 -1.06 1.98
N LYS A 23 -16.28 -1.64 2.29
CA LYS A 23 -15.00 -1.35 1.65
C LYS A 23 -14.25 -2.63 1.25
N GLU A 24 -15.00 -3.62 0.78
CA GLU A 24 -14.47 -4.95 0.42
C GLU A 24 -13.35 -4.84 -0.63
N ASP A 25 -13.52 -3.98 -1.62
CA ASP A 25 -12.50 -3.75 -2.67
C ASP A 25 -11.21 -3.17 -2.08
N VAL A 26 -11.32 -2.21 -1.15
CA VAL A 26 -10.17 -1.60 -0.46
C VAL A 26 -9.45 -2.65 0.38
N ILE A 27 -10.19 -3.51 1.08
CA ILE A 27 -9.64 -4.62 1.89
C ILE A 27 -8.89 -5.58 0.98
N GLN A 28 -9.48 -5.95 -0.16
CA GLN A 28 -8.83 -6.84 -1.14
C GLN A 28 -7.52 -6.24 -1.66
N LEU A 29 -7.52 -4.96 -2.06
CA LEU A 29 -6.31 -4.28 -2.54
C LEU A 29 -5.23 -4.16 -1.46
N ALA A 30 -5.61 -3.94 -0.21
CA ALA A 30 -4.67 -3.90 0.91
C ALA A 30 -4.06 -5.29 1.19
N LEU A 31 -4.84 -6.37 1.12
CA LEU A 31 -4.36 -7.75 1.22
C LEU A 31 -3.44 -8.11 0.06
N ILE A 32 -3.81 -7.75 -1.19
CA ILE A 32 -2.94 -7.92 -2.36
C ILE A 32 -1.60 -7.21 -2.11
N THR A 33 -1.63 -5.99 -1.59
CA THR A 33 -0.42 -5.21 -1.32
C THR A 33 0.49 -5.91 -0.30
N LEU A 34 -0.07 -6.40 0.81
CA LEU A 34 0.68 -7.13 1.83
C LEU A 34 1.30 -8.42 1.26
N LEU A 35 0.51 -9.21 0.53
CA LEU A 35 0.94 -10.50 -0.02
C LEU A 35 1.93 -10.36 -1.18
N ALA A 36 1.86 -9.27 -1.93
CA ALA A 36 2.83 -8.92 -2.97
C ALA A 36 4.14 -8.31 -2.41
N ARG A 37 4.30 -8.26 -1.07
CA ARG A 37 5.44 -7.59 -0.39
C ARG A 37 5.60 -6.13 -0.83
N GLY A 38 4.47 -5.44 -1.02
CA GLY A 38 4.44 -4.04 -1.44
C GLY A 38 4.06 -3.10 -0.31
N HIS A 39 3.98 -1.80 -0.65
CA HIS A 39 3.54 -0.74 0.24
C HIS A 39 2.35 -0.02 -0.40
N LEU A 40 1.45 0.51 0.42
CA LEU A 40 0.19 1.10 0.01
C LEU A 40 0.20 2.62 0.19
N LEU A 41 -0.24 3.34 -0.82
CA LEU A 41 -0.53 4.77 -0.72
C LEU A 41 -2.05 4.99 -0.73
N ILE A 42 -2.57 5.66 0.29
CA ILE A 42 -3.98 6.04 0.37
C ILE A 42 -4.08 7.56 0.18
N GLU A 43 -4.68 7.96 -0.92
CA GLU A 43 -4.89 9.36 -1.24
C GLU A 43 -6.37 9.73 -1.02
N ASP A 44 -6.68 10.30 0.15
CA ASP A 44 -8.07 10.55 0.53
C ASP A 44 -8.22 11.60 1.63
N VAL A 45 -9.44 12.10 1.79
CA VAL A 45 -9.82 13.03 2.84
C VAL A 45 -9.65 12.42 4.25
N PRO A 46 -9.50 13.23 5.31
CA PRO A 46 -9.47 12.74 6.68
C PRO A 46 -10.77 12.03 7.09
N GLY A 47 -10.69 11.09 8.05
CA GLY A 47 -11.88 10.51 8.69
C GLY A 47 -12.55 9.33 7.97
N VAL A 48 -12.01 8.85 6.84
CA VAL A 48 -12.61 7.75 6.05
C VAL A 48 -12.23 6.33 6.52
N GLY A 49 -11.50 6.19 7.64
CA GLY A 49 -11.16 4.88 8.22
C GLY A 49 -9.78 4.33 7.87
N LYS A 50 -8.84 5.17 7.41
CA LYS A 50 -7.46 4.75 7.05
C LYS A 50 -6.73 4.07 8.21
N THR A 51 -6.80 4.64 9.42
CA THR A 51 -6.20 4.07 10.64
C THR A 51 -6.85 2.73 11.00
N THR A 52 -8.17 2.64 10.87
CA THR A 52 -8.92 1.41 11.15
C THR A 52 -8.50 0.28 10.21
N LEU A 53 -8.27 0.57 8.91
CA LEU A 53 -7.76 -0.41 7.94
C LEU A 53 -6.39 -0.96 8.36
N ALA A 54 -5.44 -0.06 8.66
CA ALA A 54 -4.09 -0.47 9.04
C ALA A 54 -4.07 -1.29 10.33
N GLN A 55 -4.84 -0.89 11.35
CA GLN A 55 -4.99 -1.63 12.60
C GLN A 55 -5.68 -2.98 12.39
N ALA A 56 -6.73 -3.03 11.58
CA ALA A 56 -7.46 -4.27 11.30
C ALA A 56 -6.56 -5.29 10.59
N LEU A 57 -5.77 -4.85 9.60
CA LEU A 57 -4.77 -5.70 8.95
C LEU A 57 -3.76 -6.24 9.96
N ALA A 58 -3.12 -5.36 10.75
CA ALA A 58 -2.12 -5.79 11.72
C ALA A 58 -2.68 -6.80 12.73
N LYS A 59 -3.86 -6.53 13.31
CA LYS A 59 -4.51 -7.43 14.28
C LYS A 59 -4.89 -8.77 13.67
N SER A 60 -5.42 -8.78 12.44
CA SER A 60 -5.84 -10.02 11.78
C SER A 60 -4.70 -10.99 11.52
N PHE A 61 -3.45 -10.50 11.44
CA PHE A 61 -2.24 -11.28 11.21
C PHE A 61 -1.30 -11.33 12.42
N HIS A 62 -1.78 -10.95 13.60
CA HIS A 62 -0.95 -10.90 14.82
C HIS A 62 0.38 -10.14 14.62
N CYS A 63 0.35 -9.11 13.77
CA CYS A 63 1.47 -8.26 13.45
C CYS A 63 1.55 -7.06 14.40
N THR A 64 2.77 -6.60 14.67
CA THR A 64 2.99 -5.33 15.39
C THR A 64 2.55 -4.15 14.53
N PHE A 65 1.92 -3.15 15.17
CA PHE A 65 1.41 -1.95 14.51
C PHE A 65 2.00 -0.69 15.15
N GLN A 66 2.43 0.25 14.31
CA GLN A 66 2.80 1.59 14.74
C GLN A 66 2.17 2.65 13.82
N ARG A 67 1.71 3.76 14.42
CA ARG A 67 1.26 4.94 13.68
C ARG A 67 2.28 6.05 13.87
N ILE A 68 2.72 6.62 12.77
CA ILE A 68 3.60 7.80 12.74
C ILE A 68 2.78 8.94 12.11
N GLN A 69 2.49 9.96 12.90
CA GLN A 69 1.87 11.20 12.40
C GLN A 69 2.99 12.09 11.87
N PHE A 70 3.00 12.33 10.58
CA PHE A 70 4.01 13.18 9.96
C PHE A 70 3.65 14.65 10.13
N THR A 71 4.59 15.43 10.70
CA THR A 71 4.49 16.86 10.93
C THR A 71 5.73 17.57 10.38
N SER A 72 5.67 18.88 10.23
CA SER A 72 6.77 19.66 9.64
C SER A 72 8.07 19.63 10.45
N ASP A 73 7.99 19.36 11.74
CA ASP A 73 9.08 19.31 12.72
C ASP A 73 9.63 17.91 12.96
N LEU A 74 8.98 16.85 12.40
CA LEU A 74 9.42 15.47 12.57
C LEU A 74 10.79 15.24 11.93
N LEU A 75 11.71 14.66 12.70
CA LEU A 75 13.07 14.33 12.24
C LEU A 75 13.18 12.89 11.75
N PRO A 76 14.16 12.56 10.90
CA PRO A 76 14.45 11.17 10.52
C PRO A 76 14.70 10.24 11.70
N SER A 77 15.37 10.73 12.76
CA SER A 77 15.64 9.99 14.00
C SER A 77 14.37 9.61 14.76
N ASP A 78 13.30 10.41 14.65
CA ASP A 78 12.02 10.12 15.31
C ASP A 78 11.30 8.94 14.60
N VAL A 79 11.61 8.71 13.34
CA VAL A 79 11.08 7.59 12.53
C VAL A 79 11.94 6.35 12.65
N LEU A 80 13.26 6.50 12.49
CA LEU A 80 14.21 5.39 12.40
C LEU A 80 14.73 4.92 13.76
N GLY A 81 14.79 5.82 14.74
CA GLY A 81 15.44 5.59 16.03
C GLY A 81 16.77 6.31 16.13
N VAL A 82 17.39 6.21 17.29
CA VAL A 82 18.58 6.98 17.67
C VAL A 82 19.45 6.17 18.62
N SER A 83 20.77 6.32 18.52
CA SER A 83 21.71 5.79 19.51
C SER A 83 21.80 6.74 20.69
N VAL A 84 21.56 6.21 21.89
CA VAL A 84 21.59 6.95 23.15
C VAL A 84 22.77 6.42 23.98
N TYR A 85 23.60 7.32 24.51
CA TYR A 85 24.67 6.93 25.39
C TYR A 85 24.12 6.40 26.71
N ASN A 86 24.49 5.16 27.06
CA ASN A 86 24.16 4.55 28.34
C ASN A 86 25.36 4.74 29.31
N PRO A 87 25.20 5.52 30.40
CA PRO A 87 26.29 5.74 31.36
C PRO A 87 26.70 4.50 32.13
N GLU A 88 25.81 3.50 32.29
CA GLU A 88 26.08 2.26 33.02
C GLU A 88 26.96 1.32 32.21
N SER A 89 26.59 1.09 30.93
CA SER A 89 27.38 0.26 30.02
C SER A 89 28.56 1.02 29.40
N ARG A 90 28.61 2.35 29.51
CA ARG A 90 29.57 3.25 28.85
C ARG A 90 29.64 3.08 27.35
N ASP A 91 28.51 2.72 26.74
CA ASP A 91 28.39 2.49 25.32
C ASP A 91 27.12 3.16 24.75
N PHE A 92 27.04 3.25 23.42
CA PHE A 92 25.86 3.72 22.72
C PHE A 92 24.87 2.57 22.46
N GLU A 93 23.68 2.68 22.99
CA GLU A 93 22.58 1.74 22.79
C GLU A 93 21.61 2.29 21.77
N PHE A 94 21.32 1.50 20.74
CA PHE A 94 20.33 1.87 19.75
C PHE A 94 18.91 1.71 20.31
N ARG A 95 18.14 2.77 20.31
CA ARG A 95 16.71 2.75 20.56
C ARG A 95 15.95 2.80 19.26
N SER A 96 15.28 1.69 18.93
CA SER A 96 14.49 1.55 17.70
C SER A 96 13.36 2.56 17.64
N GLY A 97 13.19 3.20 16.49
CA GLY A 97 12.06 4.07 16.19
C GLY A 97 10.80 3.30 15.81
N PRO A 98 9.68 3.98 15.59
CA PRO A 98 8.39 3.36 15.28
C PRO A 98 8.37 2.64 13.92
N VAL A 99 9.36 2.82 13.05
CA VAL A 99 9.48 2.06 11.80
C VAL A 99 9.74 0.57 12.03
N PHE A 100 10.22 0.18 13.23
CA PHE A 100 10.46 -1.22 13.60
C PHE A 100 9.18 -1.95 14.01
N ALA A 101 8.17 -1.93 13.11
CA ALA A 101 6.93 -2.67 13.24
C ALA A 101 6.60 -3.38 11.93
N ASN A 102 5.78 -4.42 11.98
CA ASN A 102 5.33 -5.14 10.77
C ASN A 102 4.43 -4.28 9.89
N VAL A 103 3.52 -3.52 10.51
CA VAL A 103 2.60 -2.61 9.82
C VAL A 103 2.80 -1.20 10.36
N VAL A 104 3.24 -0.31 9.50
CA VAL A 104 3.47 1.11 9.81
C VAL A 104 2.45 1.95 9.06
N LEU A 105 1.63 2.71 9.78
CA LEU A 105 0.80 3.76 9.19
C LEU A 105 1.57 5.08 9.23
N ALA A 106 2.04 5.52 8.06
CA ALA A 106 2.67 6.82 7.86
C ALA A 106 1.58 7.85 7.49
N ASP A 107 1.01 8.49 8.52
CA ASP A 107 -0.14 9.37 8.35
C ASP A 107 0.31 10.78 7.94
N GLU A 108 -0.27 11.29 6.84
CA GLU A 108 0.02 12.61 6.25
C GLU A 108 1.50 12.80 5.87
N ILE A 109 2.08 11.81 5.15
CA ILE A 109 3.50 11.79 4.79
C ILE A 109 3.97 13.07 4.04
N ASN A 110 3.05 13.76 3.34
CA ASN A 110 3.34 14.98 2.63
C ASN A 110 3.48 16.24 3.55
N ARG A 111 3.25 16.13 4.86
CA ARG A 111 3.42 17.24 5.81
C ARG A 111 4.83 17.38 6.36
N THR A 112 5.67 16.37 6.22
CA THR A 112 7.05 16.44 6.71
C THR A 112 8.04 16.83 5.62
N THR A 113 9.26 17.17 6.04
CA THR A 113 10.34 17.57 5.14
C THR A 113 10.76 16.42 4.19
N PRO A 114 11.29 16.70 3.00
CA PRO A 114 11.80 15.68 2.07
C PRO A 114 12.86 14.77 2.68
N ARG A 115 13.63 15.26 3.66
CA ARG A 115 14.64 14.47 4.36
C ARG A 115 14.02 13.35 5.19
N THR A 116 12.96 13.65 5.93
CA THR A 116 12.26 12.66 6.75
C THR A 116 11.44 11.70 5.89
N GLN A 117 10.83 12.20 4.79
CA GLN A 117 10.19 11.34 3.79
C GLN A 117 11.18 10.32 3.22
N SER A 118 12.38 10.78 2.81
CA SER A 118 13.41 9.92 2.22
C SER A 118 13.87 8.82 3.18
N ALA A 119 13.97 9.08 4.47
CA ALA A 119 14.34 8.08 5.48
C ALA A 119 13.34 6.92 5.54
N LEU A 120 12.03 7.21 5.57
CA LEU A 120 11.01 6.15 5.53
C LEU A 120 11.03 5.41 4.20
N LEU A 121 11.15 6.13 3.08
CA LEU A 121 11.12 5.54 1.75
C LEU A 121 12.35 4.67 1.45
N GLU A 122 13.50 4.96 2.07
CA GLU A 122 14.67 4.08 2.03
C GLU A 122 14.41 2.78 2.80
N ALA A 123 13.88 2.88 4.02
CA ALA A 123 13.48 1.73 4.81
C ALA A 123 12.47 0.82 4.08
N MET A 124 11.54 1.40 3.31
CA MET A 124 10.59 0.64 2.49
C MET A 124 11.25 -0.18 1.39
N ASN A 125 12.29 0.35 0.74
CA ASN A 125 12.95 -0.35 -0.36
C ASN A 125 13.83 -1.49 0.10
N GLU A 126 14.61 -1.22 1.13
CA GLU A 126 15.69 -2.12 1.59
C GLU A 126 15.21 -3.08 2.68
N ALA A 127 14.01 -2.86 3.26
CA ALA A 127 13.52 -3.55 4.45
C ALA A 127 14.55 -3.56 5.61
N GLN A 128 15.36 -2.51 5.67
CA GLN A 128 16.38 -2.27 6.68
C GLN A 128 16.62 -0.78 6.84
N VAL A 129 17.24 -0.39 7.94
CA VAL A 129 17.67 0.98 8.21
C VAL A 129 19.14 1.02 8.57
N THR A 130 19.85 2.07 8.17
CA THR A 130 21.24 2.30 8.55
C THR A 130 21.33 3.51 9.46
N VAL A 131 21.73 3.28 10.71
CA VAL A 131 21.93 4.33 11.72
C VAL A 131 23.33 4.18 12.31
N ASP A 132 24.10 5.26 12.36
CA ASP A 132 25.46 5.31 12.92
C ASP A 132 26.39 4.23 12.34
N GLY A 133 26.27 3.96 11.02
CA GLY A 133 27.08 2.95 10.31
C GLY A 133 26.67 1.49 10.57
N ARG A 134 25.59 1.26 11.32
CA ARG A 134 25.03 -0.08 11.57
C ARG A 134 23.77 -0.27 10.75
N THR A 135 23.68 -1.35 9.99
CA THR A 135 22.49 -1.74 9.24
C THR A 135 21.65 -2.70 10.07
N LEU A 136 20.41 -2.35 10.30
CA LEU A 136 19.45 -3.08 11.13
C LEU A 136 18.27 -3.54 10.28
N PRO A 137 17.95 -4.84 10.21
CA PRO A 137 16.80 -5.34 9.46
C PRO A 137 15.49 -4.93 10.13
N LEU A 138 14.48 -4.63 9.31
CA LEU A 138 13.13 -4.40 9.78
C LEU A 138 12.36 -5.72 9.96
N PRO A 139 11.37 -5.77 10.86
CA PRO A 139 10.51 -6.94 11.04
C PRO A 139 9.84 -7.36 9.73
N GLN A 140 9.73 -8.66 9.50
CA GLN A 140 9.01 -9.20 8.34
C GLN A 140 7.74 -9.93 8.80
N PRO A 141 6.63 -9.82 8.06
CA PRO A 141 6.41 -8.96 6.89
C PRO A 141 6.50 -7.47 7.26
N PHE A 142 6.94 -6.64 6.31
CA PHE A 142 7.01 -5.19 6.49
C PHE A 142 6.07 -4.48 5.50
N LEU A 143 5.06 -3.82 6.02
CA LEU A 143 4.07 -3.07 5.24
C LEU A 143 4.00 -1.62 5.72
N VAL A 144 4.26 -0.67 4.84
CA VAL A 144 3.93 0.74 5.06
C VAL A 144 2.63 1.07 4.34
N ILE A 145 1.69 1.65 5.08
CA ILE A 145 0.49 2.29 4.57
C ILE A 145 0.69 3.80 4.76
N ALA A 146 1.02 4.49 3.68
CA ALA A 146 1.16 5.94 3.72
C ALA A 146 -0.14 6.62 3.34
N THR A 147 -0.43 7.76 3.99
CA THR A 147 -1.60 8.56 3.63
C THR A 147 -1.20 9.94 3.13
N GLN A 148 -1.95 10.46 2.17
CA GLN A 148 -1.86 11.83 1.69
C GLN A 148 -3.25 12.44 1.62
N ASN A 149 -3.34 13.74 1.94
CA ASN A 149 -4.55 14.51 1.73
C ASN A 149 -4.37 15.35 0.45
N PRO A 150 -5.12 15.07 -0.63
CA PRO A 150 -4.96 15.77 -1.91
C PRO A 150 -5.47 17.22 -1.88
N VAL A 151 -6.26 17.58 -0.89
CA VAL A 151 -6.90 18.92 -0.77
C VAL A 151 -5.99 19.92 -0.05
N GLU A 152 -5.09 19.46 0.80
CA GLU A 152 -4.20 20.33 1.56
C GLU A 152 -2.96 20.71 0.74
N HIS A 153 -2.87 21.98 0.32
CA HIS A 153 -1.76 22.51 -0.44
C HIS A 153 -0.80 23.39 0.38
N HIS A 154 -1.26 23.95 1.52
CA HIS A 154 -0.44 24.83 2.35
C HIS A 154 0.40 24.03 3.37
N GLY A 155 1.71 24.29 3.39
CA GLY A 155 2.63 23.62 4.33
C GLY A 155 2.89 22.14 4.02
N THR A 156 2.69 21.71 2.77
CA THR A 156 2.95 20.34 2.35
C THR A 156 4.13 20.26 1.37
N TYR A 157 4.83 19.13 1.42
CA TYR A 157 5.90 18.76 0.51
C TYR A 157 5.45 17.54 -0.30
N PRO A 158 4.98 17.72 -1.55
CA PRO A 158 4.52 16.62 -2.37
C PRO A 158 5.66 15.62 -2.63
N LEU A 159 5.33 14.33 -2.62
CA LEU A 159 6.29 13.28 -2.98
C LEU A 159 6.62 13.36 -4.48
N PRO A 160 7.92 13.39 -4.85
CA PRO A 160 8.33 13.25 -6.24
C PRO A 160 7.90 11.91 -6.85
N GLU A 161 7.77 11.86 -8.18
CA GLU A 161 7.38 10.66 -8.92
C GLU A 161 8.30 9.46 -8.63
N SER A 162 9.60 9.68 -8.49
CA SER A 162 10.58 8.65 -8.15
C SER A 162 10.39 8.05 -6.75
N GLN A 163 9.76 8.78 -5.84
CA GLN A 163 9.39 8.32 -4.50
C GLN A 163 8.03 7.64 -4.52
N LEU A 164 7.07 8.15 -5.29
CA LEU A 164 5.78 7.51 -5.50
C LEU A 164 5.92 6.12 -6.14
N ASP A 165 6.89 5.92 -7.04
CA ASP A 165 7.17 4.62 -7.68
C ASP A 165 7.57 3.50 -6.69
N ARG A 166 7.83 3.82 -5.43
CA ARG A 166 8.13 2.82 -4.38
C ARG A 166 6.87 2.15 -3.81
N PHE A 167 5.71 2.80 -3.90
CA PHE A 167 4.44 2.20 -3.49
C PHE A 167 3.93 1.22 -4.54
N LEU A 168 3.43 0.07 -4.12
CA LEU A 168 2.84 -0.93 -5.04
C LEU A 168 1.58 -0.40 -5.69
N MET A 169 0.69 0.16 -4.87
CA MET A 169 -0.62 0.67 -5.30
C MET A 169 -0.91 2.02 -4.68
N ARG A 170 -1.69 2.82 -5.41
CA ARG A 170 -2.41 3.98 -4.91
C ARG A 170 -3.90 3.69 -4.94
N ILE A 171 -4.57 3.90 -3.81
CA ILE A 171 -6.00 3.68 -3.67
C ILE A 171 -6.70 4.89 -3.04
N LYS A 172 -8.03 4.93 -3.21
CA LYS A 172 -8.93 5.83 -2.50
C LYS A 172 -9.92 4.99 -1.71
N MET A 173 -10.20 5.38 -0.48
CA MET A 173 -11.26 4.75 0.31
C MET A 173 -12.62 5.35 -0.01
N GLY A 174 -12.67 6.67 -0.24
CA GLY A 174 -13.89 7.42 -0.46
C GLY A 174 -14.83 7.44 0.75
N TYR A 175 -15.84 8.27 0.70
CA TYR A 175 -16.86 8.27 1.74
C TYR A 175 -17.66 6.96 1.75
N PRO A 176 -18.14 6.52 2.91
CA PRO A 176 -19.06 5.40 2.99
C PRO A 176 -20.42 5.75 2.34
N SER A 177 -21.17 4.74 1.93
CA SER A 177 -22.54 4.94 1.46
C SER A 177 -23.45 5.34 2.64
N HIS A 178 -24.58 5.96 2.36
CA HIS A 178 -25.56 6.36 3.38
C HIS A 178 -25.97 5.16 4.29
N GLU A 179 -26.12 3.97 3.71
CA GLU A 179 -26.46 2.75 4.49
C GLU A 179 -25.28 2.31 5.37
N THR A 180 -24.06 2.38 4.85
CA THR A 180 -22.85 2.11 5.61
C THR A 180 -22.64 3.11 6.75
N GLU A 181 -22.91 4.41 6.54
CA GLU A 181 -22.85 5.42 7.61
C GLU A 181 -23.87 5.11 8.71
N ARG A 182 -25.09 4.71 8.33
CA ARG A 182 -26.12 4.29 9.29
C ARG A 182 -25.67 3.09 10.11
N GLN A 183 -24.98 2.10 9.51
CA GLN A 183 -24.42 0.97 10.23
C GLN A 183 -23.31 1.39 11.21
N ILE A 184 -22.42 2.29 10.78
CA ILE A 184 -21.36 2.86 11.63
C ILE A 184 -21.97 3.57 12.85
N LEU A 185 -22.99 4.40 12.65
CA LEU A 185 -23.67 5.10 13.73
C LEU A 185 -24.29 4.12 14.74
N ARG A 186 -24.93 3.07 14.25
CA ARG A 186 -25.56 2.04 15.11
C ARG A 186 -24.52 1.21 15.87
N SER A 187 -23.40 0.86 15.25
CA SER A 187 -22.36 0.04 15.88
C SER A 187 -21.59 0.79 16.97
N ARG A 188 -21.45 2.11 16.87
CA ARG A 188 -20.72 2.94 17.84
C ARG A 188 -21.55 3.43 19.01
N THR A 189 -22.88 3.30 18.97
CA THR A 189 -23.75 3.67 20.11
C THR A 189 -23.76 2.64 21.22
N THR A 190 -23.26 1.41 20.98
CA THR A 190 -23.32 0.31 21.96
C THR A 190 -21.99 0.04 22.68
N ASP A 191 -20.87 0.43 22.11
CA ASP A 191 -19.55 0.32 22.79
C ASP A 191 -18.48 1.09 22.02
N ASP A 192 -17.70 1.91 22.70
CA ASP A 192 -16.52 2.62 22.16
C ASP A 192 -15.29 1.69 22.00
N SER A 193 -15.51 0.38 22.21
CA SER A 193 -14.49 -0.63 22.00
C SER A 193 -14.27 -0.81 20.50
N ALA A 194 -13.10 -0.42 20.02
CA ALA A 194 -12.58 -0.88 18.74
C ALA A 194 -12.91 -2.36 18.59
N VAL A 195 -13.63 -2.75 17.53
CA VAL A 195 -14.02 -4.14 17.26
C VAL A 195 -12.84 -5.03 17.64
N ALA A 196 -13.01 -5.86 18.66
CA ALA A 196 -11.98 -6.79 19.11
C ALA A 196 -11.80 -7.83 18.00
N LEU A 197 -10.91 -7.51 17.06
CA LEU A 197 -10.53 -8.46 16.03
C LEU A 197 -9.59 -9.49 16.66
N GLU A 198 -9.98 -10.74 16.58
CA GLU A 198 -9.09 -11.84 16.92
C GLU A 198 -8.15 -12.14 15.75
N PRO A 199 -6.88 -12.48 16.03
CA PRO A 199 -5.96 -12.92 15.00
C PRO A 199 -6.50 -14.20 14.31
N ILE A 200 -6.40 -14.23 12.98
CA ILE A 200 -6.82 -15.38 12.16
C ILE A 200 -5.61 -16.12 11.62
N ALA A 201 -4.52 -15.43 11.46
CA ALA A 201 -3.26 -15.96 10.98
C ALA A 201 -2.10 -15.28 11.72
N ASP A 202 -0.96 -15.93 11.76
CA ASP A 202 0.27 -15.41 12.36
C ASP A 202 1.23 -14.81 11.32
N VAL A 203 2.25 -14.14 11.80
CA VAL A 203 3.37 -13.61 10.97
C VAL A 203 3.96 -14.70 10.06
N SER A 204 4.15 -15.92 10.57
CA SER A 204 4.66 -17.05 9.80
C SER A 204 3.74 -17.45 8.64
N ASP A 205 2.42 -17.37 8.83
CA ASP A 205 1.43 -17.66 7.80
C ASP A 205 1.49 -16.62 6.69
N VAL A 206 1.64 -15.33 7.03
CA VAL A 206 1.82 -14.26 6.02
C VAL A 206 3.06 -14.52 5.19
N LEU A 207 4.19 -14.85 5.80
CA LEU A 207 5.43 -15.13 5.09
C LEU A 207 5.29 -16.34 4.16
N ALA A 208 4.61 -17.41 4.62
CA ALA A 208 4.33 -18.58 3.79
C ALA A 208 3.40 -18.25 2.62
N MET A 209 2.37 -17.42 2.84
CA MET A 209 1.49 -16.94 1.77
C MET A 209 2.26 -16.07 0.76
N GLN A 210 3.12 -15.14 1.21
CA GLN A 210 3.96 -14.33 0.34
C GLN A 210 4.89 -15.18 -0.53
N GLU A 211 5.46 -16.25 0.04
CA GLU A 211 6.30 -17.19 -0.71
C GLU A 211 5.47 -17.97 -1.74
N THR A 212 4.25 -18.38 -1.39
CA THR A 212 3.35 -19.08 -2.31
C THR A 212 2.92 -18.17 -3.47
N VAL A 213 2.67 -16.89 -3.21
CA VAL A 213 2.34 -15.89 -4.25
C VAL A 213 3.43 -15.82 -5.32
N THR A 214 4.71 -15.89 -4.95
CA THR A 214 5.81 -15.86 -5.93
C THR A 214 5.81 -17.06 -6.89
N ARG A 215 5.14 -18.16 -6.52
CA ARG A 215 5.03 -19.40 -7.32
C ARG A 215 3.80 -19.44 -8.22
N VAL A 216 2.90 -18.47 -8.08
CA VAL A 216 1.73 -18.36 -8.98
C VAL A 216 2.21 -18.16 -10.40
N LYS A 217 1.76 -19.04 -11.32
CA LYS A 217 2.22 -19.07 -12.70
C LYS A 217 1.70 -17.87 -13.49
N VAL A 218 2.56 -17.29 -14.29
CA VAL A 218 2.23 -16.23 -15.24
C VAL A 218 2.61 -16.71 -16.63
N ASP A 219 1.63 -16.83 -17.52
CA ASP A 219 1.88 -17.20 -18.90
C ASP A 219 2.61 -16.09 -19.66
N SER A 220 3.42 -16.44 -20.65
CA SER A 220 4.17 -15.47 -21.46
C SER A 220 3.25 -14.47 -22.18
N SER A 221 2.06 -14.89 -22.60
CA SER A 221 1.07 -14.02 -23.22
C SER A 221 0.60 -12.89 -22.28
N LEU A 222 0.58 -13.13 -20.95
CA LEU A 222 0.27 -12.11 -19.96
C LEU A 222 1.43 -11.13 -19.75
N HIS A 223 2.68 -11.57 -19.91
CA HIS A 223 3.81 -10.66 -19.95
C HIS A 223 3.72 -9.72 -21.15
N ASP A 224 3.40 -10.25 -22.34
CA ASP A 224 3.22 -9.45 -23.54
C ASP A 224 2.04 -8.47 -23.41
N TYR A 225 0.94 -8.91 -22.80
CA TYR A 225 -0.22 -8.07 -22.48
C TYR A 225 0.16 -6.90 -21.53
N ALA A 226 0.85 -7.19 -20.45
CA ALA A 226 1.32 -6.15 -19.52
C ALA A 226 2.28 -5.16 -20.19
N LEU A 227 3.21 -5.65 -21.00
CA LEU A 227 4.15 -4.83 -21.75
C LEU A 227 3.45 -3.96 -22.80
N GLU A 228 2.40 -4.48 -23.47
CA GLU A 228 1.62 -3.67 -24.41
C GLU A 228 0.90 -2.51 -23.70
N ILE A 229 0.27 -2.76 -22.53
CA ILE A 229 -0.32 -1.69 -21.70
C ILE A 229 0.74 -0.63 -21.37
N VAL A 230 1.89 -1.07 -20.86
CA VAL A 230 2.99 -0.16 -20.47
C VAL A 230 3.53 0.63 -21.66
N ASN A 231 3.74 -0.01 -22.81
CA ASN A 231 4.20 0.65 -24.01
C ASN A 231 3.23 1.72 -24.53
N ARG A 232 1.91 1.46 -24.41
CA ARG A 232 0.89 2.47 -24.75
C ARG A 232 0.96 3.68 -23.79
N THR A 233 1.23 3.48 -22.49
CA THR A 233 1.43 4.63 -21.59
C THR A 233 2.63 5.48 -21.98
N ARG A 234 3.71 4.87 -22.47
CA ARG A 234 4.93 5.57 -22.90
C ARG A 234 4.79 6.31 -24.24
N ARG A 235 3.83 5.89 -25.08
CA ARG A 235 3.58 6.46 -26.42
C ARG A 235 2.38 7.40 -26.45
N SER A 236 1.65 7.53 -25.35
CA SER A 236 0.46 8.37 -25.28
C SER A 236 0.82 9.85 -25.23
N ASP A 237 0.27 10.64 -26.13
CA ASP A 237 0.41 12.11 -26.14
C ASP A 237 -0.27 12.77 -24.94
N GLN A 238 -1.17 12.06 -24.27
CA GLN A 238 -1.86 12.52 -23.08
C GLN A 238 -1.02 12.38 -21.80
N LEU A 239 0.11 11.65 -21.86
CA LEU A 239 1.01 11.41 -20.73
C LEU A 239 2.38 12.02 -21.02
N ALA A 240 2.87 12.85 -20.10
CA ALA A 240 4.23 13.38 -20.14
C ALA A 240 5.26 12.35 -19.60
N LEU A 241 4.80 11.39 -18.78
CA LEU A 241 5.63 10.31 -18.26
C LEU A 241 4.80 9.01 -18.26
N GLY A 242 5.32 7.97 -18.89
CA GLY A 242 4.75 6.63 -18.90
C GLY A 242 5.30 5.73 -17.77
N VAL A 243 4.76 4.53 -17.66
CA VAL A 243 5.12 3.55 -16.60
C VAL A 243 6.57 3.08 -16.72
N SER A 244 7.27 3.03 -15.58
CA SER A 244 8.63 2.50 -15.45
C SER A 244 8.67 0.96 -15.57
N PRO A 245 9.84 0.34 -15.85
CA PRO A 245 10.00 -1.11 -15.79
C PRO A 245 9.67 -1.68 -14.40
N ARG A 246 9.94 -0.94 -13.32
CA ARG A 246 9.58 -1.29 -11.96
C ARG A 246 8.06 -1.41 -11.80
N GLY A 247 7.29 -0.48 -12.38
CA GLY A 247 5.84 -0.53 -12.38
C GLY A 247 5.29 -1.80 -13.05
N THR A 248 5.91 -2.27 -14.15
CA THR A 248 5.53 -3.52 -14.80
C THR A 248 5.72 -4.73 -13.87
N LEU A 249 6.86 -4.82 -13.19
CA LEU A 249 7.13 -5.87 -12.21
C LEU A 249 6.14 -5.83 -11.03
N MET A 250 5.79 -4.63 -10.58
CA MET A 250 4.80 -4.47 -9.51
C MET A 250 3.40 -4.89 -9.93
N LEU A 251 3.00 -4.63 -11.18
CA LEU A 251 1.72 -5.12 -11.69
C LEU A 251 1.67 -6.64 -11.71
N GLN A 252 2.74 -7.30 -12.16
CA GLN A 252 2.84 -8.77 -12.15
C GLN A 252 2.71 -9.32 -10.72
N ARG A 253 3.45 -8.79 -9.75
CA ARG A 253 3.37 -9.23 -8.35
C ARG A 253 1.97 -9.05 -7.77
N ALA A 254 1.34 -7.93 -8.07
CA ALA A 254 -0.03 -7.65 -7.64
C ALA A 254 -1.03 -8.64 -8.28
N ALA A 255 -0.89 -8.96 -9.57
CA ALA A 255 -1.70 -9.94 -10.28
C ALA A 255 -1.54 -11.36 -9.69
N GLN A 256 -0.31 -11.77 -9.37
CA GLN A 256 -0.04 -13.04 -8.69
C GLN A 256 -0.71 -13.10 -7.30
N ALA A 257 -0.61 -12.04 -6.51
CA ALA A 257 -1.24 -11.96 -5.20
C ALA A 257 -2.78 -12.01 -5.31
N ARG A 258 -3.37 -11.37 -6.32
CA ARG A 258 -4.79 -11.45 -6.58
C ARG A 258 -5.23 -12.86 -6.96
N ALA A 259 -4.55 -13.50 -7.90
CA ALA A 259 -4.84 -14.89 -8.30
C ALA A 259 -4.80 -15.83 -7.10
N PHE A 260 -3.79 -15.66 -6.21
CA PHE A 260 -3.67 -16.42 -4.96
C PHE A 260 -4.87 -16.18 -4.02
N LEU A 261 -5.29 -14.93 -3.81
CA LEU A 261 -6.46 -14.60 -2.98
C LEU A 261 -7.75 -15.21 -3.51
N GLU A 262 -7.86 -15.39 -4.81
CA GLU A 262 -8.98 -16.07 -5.49
C GLU A 262 -8.79 -17.60 -5.56
N GLY A 263 -7.78 -18.16 -4.90
CA GLY A 263 -7.51 -19.60 -4.81
C GLY A 263 -6.94 -20.23 -6.09
N ARG A 264 -6.36 -19.42 -6.98
CA ARG A 264 -5.76 -19.90 -8.24
C ARG A 264 -4.24 -19.99 -8.14
N GLU A 265 -3.66 -20.97 -8.83
CA GLU A 265 -2.21 -21.16 -8.98
C GLU A 265 -1.66 -20.51 -10.27
N TYR A 266 -2.48 -19.79 -10.99
CA TYR A 266 -2.13 -19.09 -12.24
C TYR A 266 -2.89 -17.78 -12.37
N CYS A 267 -2.27 -16.82 -13.05
CA CYS A 267 -2.88 -15.53 -13.35
C CYS A 267 -3.79 -15.60 -14.58
N LEU A 268 -4.81 -14.73 -14.57
CA LEU A 268 -5.70 -14.46 -15.69
C LEU A 268 -5.45 -13.02 -16.21
N PRO A 269 -5.83 -12.71 -17.46
CA PRO A 269 -5.75 -11.34 -17.98
C PRO A 269 -6.46 -10.32 -17.12
N ASP A 270 -7.59 -10.68 -16.49
CA ASP A 270 -8.37 -9.84 -15.61
C ASP A 270 -7.60 -9.44 -14.34
N ASP A 271 -6.65 -10.24 -13.87
CA ASP A 271 -5.82 -9.88 -12.71
C ASP A 271 -4.94 -8.67 -13.04
N PHE A 272 -4.43 -8.60 -14.25
CA PHE A 272 -3.65 -7.46 -14.73
C PHE A 272 -4.54 -6.26 -15.02
N LYS A 273 -5.64 -6.48 -15.75
CA LYS A 273 -6.55 -5.43 -16.20
C LYS A 273 -7.15 -4.64 -15.03
N GLN A 274 -7.65 -5.32 -14.03
CA GLN A 274 -8.33 -4.69 -12.89
C GLN A 274 -7.37 -3.96 -11.94
N LEU A 275 -6.11 -4.41 -11.86
CA LEU A 275 -5.12 -3.80 -10.99
C LEU A 275 -4.30 -2.69 -11.65
N ALA A 276 -4.30 -2.62 -12.99
CA ALA A 276 -3.45 -1.70 -13.74
C ALA A 276 -3.61 -0.23 -13.31
N VAL A 277 -4.84 0.24 -13.10
CA VAL A 277 -5.10 1.63 -12.69
C VAL A 277 -4.56 1.89 -11.28
N ALA A 278 -4.81 1.01 -10.32
CA ALA A 278 -4.34 1.16 -8.95
C ALA A 278 -2.80 1.12 -8.87
N VAL A 279 -2.16 0.28 -9.70
CA VAL A 279 -0.70 0.13 -9.74
C VAL A 279 -0.04 1.27 -10.52
N PHE A 280 -0.66 1.80 -11.58
CA PHE A 280 0.01 2.74 -12.49
C PHE A 280 -0.34 4.21 -12.26
N SER A 281 -1.47 4.52 -11.60
CA SER A 281 -2.00 5.89 -11.51
C SER A 281 -1.07 6.90 -10.84
N HIS A 282 -0.18 6.47 -9.96
CA HIS A 282 0.82 7.31 -9.28
C HIS A 282 2.20 7.28 -9.96
N ARG A 283 2.34 6.54 -11.07
CA ARG A 283 3.59 6.36 -11.83
C ARG A 283 3.59 7.09 -13.17
N VAL A 284 2.46 7.61 -13.58
CA VAL A 284 2.32 8.33 -14.83
C VAL A 284 1.94 9.77 -14.57
N VAL A 285 2.35 10.67 -15.45
CA VAL A 285 2.10 12.10 -15.32
C VAL A 285 1.32 12.57 -16.54
N ALA A 286 0.17 13.21 -16.34
CA ALA A 286 -0.62 13.77 -17.41
C ALA A 286 0.07 14.99 -18.05
N SER A 287 -0.05 15.16 -19.37
CA SER A 287 0.53 16.28 -20.14
C SER A 287 -0.10 17.65 -19.88
N THR A 288 -1.09 17.75 -19.01
CA THR A 288 -1.81 19.00 -18.71
C THR A 288 -0.98 19.96 -17.88
N ARG A 289 -0.63 21.13 -18.44
CA ARG A 289 0.27 22.10 -17.82
C ARG A 289 -0.32 22.93 -16.67
N HIS A 290 -1.65 23.03 -16.52
CA HIS A 290 -2.31 23.98 -15.60
C HIS A 290 -3.46 23.39 -14.75
N ALA A 291 -3.54 22.07 -14.59
CA ALA A 291 -4.57 21.46 -13.73
C ALA A 291 -4.12 21.36 -12.27
N SER A 292 -5.06 21.49 -11.31
CA SER A 292 -4.82 21.16 -9.91
C SER A 292 -4.37 19.69 -9.74
N LEU A 293 -3.69 19.35 -8.64
CA LEU A 293 -3.22 17.98 -8.39
C LEU A 293 -4.38 16.96 -8.45
N GLN A 294 -5.53 17.28 -7.87
CA GLN A 294 -6.70 16.42 -7.92
C GLN A 294 -7.20 16.19 -9.36
N LYS A 295 -7.32 17.27 -10.15
CA LYS A 295 -7.75 17.19 -11.56
C LYS A 295 -6.73 16.43 -12.43
N LYS A 296 -5.42 16.53 -12.13
CA LYS A 296 -4.37 15.73 -12.78
C LYS A 296 -4.52 14.24 -12.44
N SER A 297 -4.79 13.91 -11.18
CA SER A 297 -5.01 12.53 -10.74
C SER A 297 -6.22 11.88 -11.44
N GLU A 298 -7.36 12.57 -11.50
CA GLU A 298 -8.56 12.10 -12.19
C GLU A 298 -8.34 11.93 -13.70
N THR A 299 -7.67 12.88 -14.33
CA THR A 299 -7.28 12.79 -15.76
C THR A 299 -6.38 11.60 -16.00
N THR A 300 -5.37 11.39 -15.14
CA THR A 300 -4.44 10.27 -15.25
C THR A 300 -5.16 8.91 -15.14
N GLU A 301 -6.07 8.78 -14.19
CA GLU A 301 -6.86 7.54 -14.03
C GLU A 301 -7.75 7.27 -15.24
N THR A 302 -8.36 8.31 -15.81
CA THR A 302 -9.21 8.19 -17.01
C THR A 302 -8.39 7.74 -18.21
N VAL A 303 -7.26 8.39 -18.48
CA VAL A 303 -6.35 8.01 -19.57
C VAL A 303 -5.86 6.58 -19.41
N LEU A 304 -5.50 6.16 -18.18
CA LEU A 304 -5.08 4.79 -17.94
C LEU A 304 -6.18 3.78 -18.20
N ARG A 305 -7.45 4.06 -17.80
CA ARG A 305 -8.58 3.18 -18.11
C ARG A 305 -8.77 3.04 -19.61
N GLU A 306 -8.75 4.13 -20.36
CA GLU A 306 -8.85 4.10 -21.82
C GLU A 306 -7.72 3.27 -22.46
N ILE A 307 -6.49 3.44 -22.00
CA ILE A 307 -5.34 2.65 -22.46
C ILE A 307 -5.56 1.15 -22.17
N VAL A 308 -5.91 0.80 -20.94
CA VAL A 308 -6.11 -0.60 -20.52
C VAL A 308 -7.25 -1.25 -21.30
N GLU A 309 -8.35 -0.54 -21.52
CA GLU A 309 -9.49 -1.05 -22.30
C GLU A 309 -9.16 -1.21 -23.79
N SER A 310 -8.26 -0.38 -24.32
CA SER A 310 -7.88 -0.43 -25.75
C SER A 310 -6.93 -1.59 -26.08
N VAL A 311 -6.27 -2.20 -25.09
CA VAL A 311 -5.35 -3.33 -25.33
C VAL A 311 -6.12 -4.62 -25.45
N ARG A 312 -5.84 -5.36 -26.53
CA ARG A 312 -6.50 -6.66 -26.76
C ARG A 312 -6.07 -7.67 -25.69
N VAL A 313 -7.06 -8.28 -25.05
CA VAL A 313 -6.86 -9.34 -24.07
C VAL A 313 -6.35 -10.59 -24.81
N PRO A 314 -5.29 -11.27 -24.33
CA PRO A 314 -4.85 -12.55 -24.90
C PRO A 314 -5.94 -13.61 -24.71
N LEU A 315 -6.10 -14.46 -25.75
CA LEU A 315 -7.06 -15.56 -25.77
C LEU A 315 -6.47 -16.81 -25.14
#